data_22c79cfc1544d93ac07ef47e21668624
#
_entry.id   22c79cfc1544d93ac07ef47e21668624
#
_cell.length_a   1.000
_cell.length_b   1.000
_cell.length_c   1.000
_cell.angle_alpha   90.00
_cell.angle_beta   90.00
_cell.angle_gamma   90.00
#
_symmetry.space_group_name_H-M   'P 1'
#
loop_
_entity.id
_entity.type
_entity.pdbx_description
1 polymer ?
#
loop_
_entity_poly.entity_id
_entity_poly.type
_entity_poly.pdbx_seq_one_letter_code
_entity_poly.pdbx_strand_id
1 'polypeptide(L)'
;GKNYLDAIRNEGGIIMWDVGGEIPEYIKSMKVKTVDELDTSQLDLIFSAVESQAAIDIETKMAAKLPVVSTSSAFRYEDDVPILIPGINDEQAELLETQKKNRNWKGFVAPLPNCTTTGLAITLKPLLEKYGAKKVMMTSMQAISGGGKSGVSAMGITDNIIPYIPKEEGKVRLETRKILGKLKDGKIID
;
A
#
# COMPACT_ATOMS: atom_id res chain seq x y z
N GLY A 1 12.21 17.08 17.27
CA GLY A 1 11.87 16.88 15.84
C GLY A 1 11.78 18.20 15.09
N LYS A 2 11.97 18.16 13.78
CA LYS A 2 11.83 19.34 12.90
C LYS A 2 10.35 19.66 12.65
N ASN A 3 10.02 20.89 12.28
CA ASN A 3 8.70 21.20 11.71
C ASN A 3 8.59 20.56 10.32
N TYR A 4 7.37 20.33 9.86
CA TYR A 4 7.12 19.77 8.54
C TYR A 4 7.78 20.56 7.41
N LEU A 5 7.67 21.90 7.42
CA LEU A 5 8.34 22.76 6.46
C LEU A 5 9.86 22.57 6.40
N ASP A 6 10.49 22.40 7.57
CA ASP A 6 11.93 22.19 7.65
C ASP A 6 12.31 20.77 7.20
N ALA A 7 11.41 19.80 7.39
CA ALA A 7 11.64 18.42 7.02
C ALA A 7 11.57 18.20 5.48
N ILE A 8 10.74 18.98 4.77
CA ILE A 8 10.60 18.90 3.30
C ILE A 8 11.50 19.87 2.55
N ARG A 9 12.41 20.55 3.25
CA ARG A 9 13.38 21.46 2.64
C ARG A 9 14.60 20.67 2.16
N ASN A 10 14.98 20.82 0.89
CA ASN A 10 16.19 20.19 0.37
C ASN A 10 17.46 20.94 0.83
N GLU A 11 18.64 20.42 0.49
CA GLU A 11 19.94 21.01 0.84
C GLU A 11 20.12 22.44 0.32
N GLY A 12 19.47 22.79 -0.80
CA GLY A 12 19.47 24.16 -1.35
C GLY A 12 18.45 25.08 -0.70
N GLY A 13 17.75 24.65 0.35
CA GLY A 13 16.76 25.45 1.07
C GLY A 13 15.39 25.54 0.37
N ILE A 14 15.18 24.85 -0.74
CA ILE A 14 13.93 24.85 -1.51
C ILE A 14 12.92 23.91 -0.82
N ILE A 15 11.70 24.39 -0.65
CA ILE A 15 10.59 23.57 -0.14
C ILE A 15 10.13 22.61 -1.22
N MET A 16 10.18 21.30 -0.93
CA MET A 16 9.79 20.23 -1.85
C MET A 16 8.29 19.91 -1.67
N TRP A 17 7.44 20.86 -2.06
CA TRP A 17 6.00 20.72 -2.06
C TRP A 17 5.50 20.60 -3.49
N ASP A 18 5.12 19.37 -3.89
CA ASP A 18 4.74 19.07 -5.28
C ASP A 18 3.22 18.94 -5.44
N VAL A 19 2.46 19.19 -4.39
CA VAL A 19 1.00 19.22 -4.43
C VAL A 19 0.58 20.64 -4.81
N GLY A 20 -0.36 20.80 -5.72
CA GLY A 20 -0.87 22.11 -6.11
C GLY A 20 -1.44 22.88 -4.91
N GLY A 21 -1.28 24.22 -4.93
CA GLY A 21 -1.75 25.12 -3.89
C GLY A 21 -0.75 25.34 -2.75
N GLU A 22 -1.19 26.14 -1.76
CA GLU A 22 -0.39 26.44 -0.58
C GLU A 22 -0.43 25.32 0.46
N ILE A 23 0.67 25.15 1.19
CA ILE A 23 0.71 24.21 2.32
C ILE A 23 -0.21 24.74 3.41
N PRO A 24 -1.20 23.97 3.89
CA PRO A 24 -2.07 24.38 4.99
C PRO A 24 -1.29 24.74 6.25
N GLU A 25 -1.71 25.80 6.97
CA GLU A 25 -1.00 26.29 8.14
C GLU A 25 -0.80 25.23 9.23
N TYR A 26 -1.81 24.38 9.46
CA TYR A 26 -1.71 23.33 10.46
C TYR A 26 -0.64 22.28 10.11
N ILE A 27 -0.36 22.07 8.81
CA ILE A 27 0.69 21.16 8.36
C ILE A 27 2.06 21.79 8.55
N LYS A 28 2.22 23.10 8.26
CA LYS A 28 3.50 23.80 8.36
C LYS A 28 4.14 23.65 9.76
N SER A 29 3.31 23.72 10.80
CA SER A 29 3.75 23.65 12.20
C SER A 29 3.85 22.22 12.77
N MET A 30 3.35 21.21 12.02
CA MET A 30 3.34 19.81 12.44
C MET A 30 4.76 19.32 12.74
N LYS A 31 4.94 18.63 13.87
CA LYS A 31 6.24 18.06 14.25
C LYS A 31 6.46 16.74 13.54
N VAL A 32 7.55 16.63 12.80
CA VAL A 32 8.03 15.40 12.20
C VAL A 32 9.04 14.74 13.15
N LYS A 33 8.82 13.48 13.45
CA LYS A 33 9.67 12.67 14.32
C LYS A 33 10.22 11.48 13.52
N THR A 34 11.32 10.94 13.99
CA THR A 34 11.78 9.63 13.51
C THR A 34 10.88 8.52 14.05
N VAL A 35 10.94 7.35 13.43
CA VAL A 35 10.17 6.19 13.87
C VAL A 35 10.50 5.80 15.32
N ASP A 36 11.75 5.94 15.74
CA ASP A 36 12.21 5.60 17.08
C ASP A 36 11.76 6.62 18.16
N GLU A 37 11.48 7.87 17.75
CA GLU A 37 10.95 8.93 18.62
C GLU A 37 9.42 8.91 18.71
N LEU A 38 8.75 8.01 17.98
CA LEU A 38 7.29 7.95 17.95
C LEU A 38 6.75 7.34 19.25
N ASP A 39 6.03 8.14 20.03
CA ASP A 39 5.29 7.63 21.19
C ASP A 39 4.01 6.93 20.71
N THR A 40 4.04 5.61 20.73
CA THR A 40 2.92 4.79 20.29
C THR A 40 1.81 4.64 21.33
N SER A 41 2.01 5.12 22.57
CA SER A 41 1.03 4.99 23.66
C SER A 41 -0.22 5.85 23.44
N GLN A 42 -0.12 6.87 22.61
CA GLN A 42 -1.21 7.82 22.28
C GLN A 42 -1.84 7.55 20.92
N LEU A 43 -1.53 6.41 20.31
CA LEU A 43 -1.97 6.06 18.95
C LEU A 43 -2.79 4.77 18.99
N ASP A 44 -3.85 4.74 18.19
CA ASP A 44 -4.68 3.55 17.98
C ASP A 44 -4.36 2.85 16.66
N LEU A 45 -3.85 3.59 15.67
CA LEU A 45 -3.61 3.12 14.32
C LEU A 45 -2.46 3.89 13.66
N ILE A 46 -1.72 3.22 12.78
CA ILE A 46 -0.65 3.80 11.97
C ILE A 46 -0.98 3.64 10.50
N PHE A 47 -0.87 4.74 9.73
CA PHE A 47 -0.83 4.69 8.27
C PHE A 47 0.63 4.74 7.81
N SER A 48 1.05 3.70 7.09
CA SER A 48 2.40 3.59 6.54
C SER A 48 2.40 3.86 5.05
N ALA A 49 3.23 4.82 4.62
CA ALA A 49 3.45 5.16 3.22
C ALA A 49 4.95 5.21 2.90
N VAL A 50 5.71 4.28 3.45
CA VAL A 50 7.15 4.16 3.24
C VAL A 50 7.46 3.22 2.06
N GLU A 51 8.64 3.37 1.48
CA GLU A 51 9.11 2.47 0.42
C GLU A 51 9.23 1.03 0.93
N SER A 52 8.95 0.05 0.04
CA SER A 52 8.83 -1.36 0.41
C SER A 52 10.05 -1.94 1.11
N GLN A 53 11.26 -1.45 0.79
CA GLN A 53 12.48 -1.93 1.42
C GLN A 53 12.58 -1.52 2.89
N ALA A 54 12.22 -0.26 3.20
CA ALA A 54 12.19 0.23 4.57
C ALA A 54 10.96 -0.25 5.36
N ALA A 55 9.88 -0.60 4.65
CA ALA A 55 8.63 -1.01 5.26
C ALA A 55 8.76 -2.29 6.10
N ILE A 56 9.58 -3.25 5.67
CA ILE A 56 9.74 -4.51 6.40
C ILE A 56 10.13 -4.26 7.87
N ASP A 57 11.16 -3.48 8.09
CA ASP A 57 11.67 -3.20 9.44
C ASP A 57 10.74 -2.27 10.22
N ILE A 58 10.29 -1.19 9.59
CA ILE A 58 9.45 -0.17 10.23
C ILE A 58 8.09 -0.74 10.59
N GLU A 59 7.41 -1.39 9.65
CA GLU A 59 6.07 -1.93 9.87
C GLU A 59 6.07 -3.11 10.83
N THR A 60 7.11 -3.95 10.83
CA THR A 60 7.30 -5.00 11.83
C THR A 60 7.40 -4.42 13.25
N LYS A 61 8.23 -3.39 13.43
CA LYS A 61 8.36 -2.69 14.73
C LYS A 61 7.03 -2.09 15.19
N MET A 62 6.28 -1.48 14.28
CA MET A 62 5.02 -0.82 14.61
C MET A 62 3.91 -1.84 14.85
N ALA A 63 3.78 -2.87 14.00
CA ALA A 63 2.76 -3.91 14.12
C ALA A 63 2.92 -4.76 15.38
N ALA A 64 4.12 -4.87 15.93
CA ALA A 64 4.32 -5.48 17.24
C ALA A 64 3.53 -4.77 18.37
N LYS A 65 3.14 -3.51 18.16
CA LYS A 65 2.48 -2.66 19.17
C LYS A 65 1.05 -2.26 18.75
N LEU A 66 0.84 -1.87 17.49
CA LEU A 66 -0.39 -1.22 16.98
C LEU A 66 -0.75 -1.74 15.59
N PRO A 67 -2.03 -1.65 15.18
CA PRO A 67 -2.45 -1.86 13.80
C PRO A 67 -1.73 -0.92 12.83
N VAL A 68 -1.30 -1.46 11.68
CA VAL A 68 -0.68 -0.71 10.59
C VAL A 68 -1.44 -0.95 9.30
N VAL A 69 -1.97 0.11 8.69
CA VAL A 69 -2.48 0.10 7.32
C VAL A 69 -1.39 0.63 6.41
N SER A 70 -0.99 -0.16 5.41
CA SER A 70 0.20 0.12 4.60
C SER A 70 -0.11 0.26 3.11
N THR A 71 0.52 1.22 2.46
CA THR A 71 0.54 1.31 0.99
C THR A 71 1.68 0.50 0.36
N SER A 72 2.61 0.01 1.19
CA SER A 72 3.77 -0.76 0.75
C SER A 72 3.38 -2.15 0.25
N SER A 73 4.18 -2.70 -0.66
CA SER A 73 4.05 -4.08 -1.11
C SER A 73 4.80 -5.10 -0.24
N ALA A 74 5.48 -4.66 0.81
CA ALA A 74 6.40 -5.49 1.59
C ALA A 74 5.76 -6.77 2.15
N PHE A 75 4.53 -6.69 2.63
CA PHE A 75 3.83 -7.80 3.28
C PHE A 75 2.74 -8.45 2.41
N ARG A 76 2.48 -7.96 1.19
CA ARG A 76 1.35 -8.44 0.37
C ARG A 76 1.39 -9.93 0.03
N TYR A 77 2.58 -10.52 0.00
CA TYR A 77 2.77 -11.89 -0.47
C TYR A 77 2.95 -12.90 0.66
N GLU A 78 2.90 -12.45 1.91
CA GLU A 78 2.93 -13.32 3.09
C GLU A 78 1.62 -14.10 3.25
N ASP A 79 1.67 -15.35 3.65
CA ASP A 79 0.50 -16.24 3.73
C ASP A 79 -0.51 -15.79 4.80
N ASP A 80 -0.03 -15.22 5.90
CA ASP A 80 -0.83 -14.75 7.03
C ASP A 80 -1.25 -13.27 6.93
N VAL A 81 -1.01 -12.63 5.79
CA VAL A 81 -1.32 -11.20 5.58
C VAL A 81 -2.38 -11.06 4.50
N PRO A 82 -3.60 -10.62 4.81
CA PRO A 82 -4.61 -10.34 3.79
C PRO A 82 -4.30 -9.05 3.06
N ILE A 83 -4.66 -8.98 1.77
CA ILE A 83 -4.70 -7.72 1.01
C ILE A 83 -6.16 -7.29 0.97
N LEU A 84 -6.56 -6.32 1.81
CA LEU A 84 -7.96 -6.00 2.02
C LEU A 84 -8.47 -4.89 1.10
N ILE A 85 -9.64 -5.12 0.52
CA ILE A 85 -10.47 -4.11 -0.13
C ILE A 85 -11.85 -4.18 0.53
N PRO A 86 -12.23 -3.18 1.34
CA PRO A 86 -13.52 -3.18 2.01
C PRO A 86 -14.69 -3.40 1.05
N GLY A 87 -15.61 -4.31 1.41
CA GLY A 87 -16.75 -4.70 0.57
C GLY A 87 -16.42 -5.70 -0.56
N ILE A 88 -15.18 -6.13 -0.70
CA ILE A 88 -14.76 -7.10 -1.72
C ILE A 88 -14.35 -8.44 -1.10
N ASN A 89 -13.54 -8.39 -0.05
CA ASN A 89 -12.99 -9.59 0.59
C ASN A 89 -12.90 -9.44 2.12
N ASP A 90 -13.96 -8.90 2.71
CA ASP A 90 -14.01 -8.59 4.15
C ASP A 90 -13.78 -9.83 5.02
N GLU A 91 -14.18 -11.02 4.57
CA GLU A 91 -13.95 -12.30 5.26
C GLU A 91 -12.47 -12.61 5.47
N GLN A 92 -11.60 -12.10 4.60
CA GLN A 92 -10.15 -12.30 4.74
C GLN A 92 -9.56 -11.51 5.92
N ALA A 93 -10.30 -10.57 6.51
CA ALA A 93 -9.86 -9.85 7.70
C ALA A 93 -9.62 -10.78 8.91
N GLU A 94 -10.22 -11.97 8.94
CA GLU A 94 -9.94 -12.99 9.96
C GLU A 94 -8.45 -13.40 10.01
N LEU A 95 -7.74 -13.29 8.88
CA LEU A 95 -6.28 -13.53 8.85
C LEU A 95 -5.47 -12.58 9.72
N LEU A 96 -5.98 -11.39 10.02
CA LEU A 96 -5.29 -10.44 10.90
C LEU A 96 -5.10 -11.04 12.32
N GLU A 97 -6.06 -11.82 12.81
CA GLU A 97 -5.92 -12.51 14.09
C GLU A 97 -4.92 -13.68 14.01
N THR A 98 -4.88 -14.37 12.88
CA THR A 98 -3.87 -15.41 12.60
C THR A 98 -2.47 -14.79 12.54
N GLN A 99 -2.34 -13.65 11.87
CA GLN A 99 -1.09 -12.90 11.77
C GLN A 99 -0.56 -12.50 13.15
N LYS A 100 -1.43 -11.92 14.01
CA LYS A 100 -1.06 -11.55 15.38
C LYS A 100 -0.49 -12.74 16.17
N LYS A 101 -1.15 -13.89 16.08
CA LYS A 101 -0.72 -15.11 16.75
C LYS A 101 0.62 -15.62 16.22
N ASN A 102 0.75 -15.74 14.89
CA ASN A 102 1.94 -16.28 14.26
C ASN A 102 3.19 -15.41 14.53
N ARG A 103 3.00 -14.09 14.57
CA ARG A 103 4.09 -13.13 14.70
C ARG A 103 4.28 -12.62 16.12
N ASN A 104 3.44 -13.04 17.06
CA ASN A 104 3.40 -12.53 18.45
C ASN A 104 3.28 -11.00 18.52
N TRP A 105 2.40 -10.43 17.69
CA TRP A 105 2.13 -9.01 17.59
C TRP A 105 0.85 -8.63 18.32
N LYS A 106 0.82 -7.42 18.91
CA LYS A 106 -0.41 -6.82 19.45
C LYS A 106 -1.29 -6.21 18.35
N GLY A 107 -0.65 -5.63 17.34
CA GLY A 107 -1.28 -5.11 16.14
C GLY A 107 -1.17 -6.06 14.96
N PHE A 108 -1.26 -5.50 13.76
CA PHE A 108 -1.16 -6.22 12.49
C PHE A 108 -0.65 -5.30 11.38
N VAL A 109 -0.28 -5.87 10.24
CA VAL A 109 -0.09 -5.14 8.98
C VAL A 109 -1.22 -5.51 8.03
N ALA A 110 -1.97 -4.52 7.56
CA ALA A 110 -2.98 -4.64 6.52
C ALA A 110 -2.54 -3.82 5.29
N PRO A 111 -1.89 -4.44 4.31
CA PRO A 111 -1.46 -3.74 3.11
C PRO A 111 -2.62 -3.49 2.16
N LEU A 112 -2.64 -2.30 1.55
CA LEU A 112 -3.48 -2.01 0.40
C LEU A 112 -2.94 -2.70 -0.84
N PRO A 113 -3.80 -3.09 -1.79
CA PRO A 113 -3.36 -3.68 -3.05
C PRO A 113 -2.64 -2.67 -3.94
N ASN A 114 -2.01 -3.18 -5.00
CA ASN A 114 -1.57 -2.36 -6.12
C ASN A 114 -2.76 -1.61 -6.73
N CYS A 115 -2.54 -0.39 -7.21
CA CYS A 115 -3.60 0.48 -7.74
C CYS A 115 -4.37 -0.18 -8.91
N THR A 116 -3.67 -0.80 -9.85
CA THR A 116 -4.28 -1.54 -10.96
C THR A 116 -5.08 -2.74 -10.47
N THR A 117 -4.54 -3.48 -9.50
CA THR A 117 -5.21 -4.61 -8.86
C THR A 117 -6.51 -4.19 -8.19
N THR A 118 -6.53 -3.04 -7.51
CA THR A 118 -7.72 -2.51 -6.84
C THR A 118 -8.88 -2.36 -7.82
N GLY A 119 -8.66 -1.65 -8.94
CA GLY A 119 -9.69 -1.45 -9.97
C GLY A 119 -10.15 -2.78 -10.60
N LEU A 120 -9.21 -3.68 -10.87
CA LEU A 120 -9.51 -4.98 -11.44
C LEU A 120 -10.35 -5.84 -10.48
N ALA A 121 -9.97 -5.95 -9.21
CA ALA A 121 -10.65 -6.79 -8.22
C ALA A 121 -12.08 -6.31 -7.97
N ILE A 122 -12.28 -4.99 -7.81
CA ILE A 122 -13.61 -4.40 -7.64
C ILE A 122 -14.52 -4.70 -8.83
N THR A 123 -13.99 -4.61 -10.05
CA THR A 123 -14.74 -4.90 -11.27
C THR A 123 -15.04 -6.39 -11.44
N LEU A 124 -14.07 -7.24 -11.13
CA LEU A 124 -14.21 -8.69 -11.33
C LEU A 124 -15.11 -9.36 -10.29
N LYS A 125 -15.10 -8.92 -9.04
CA LYS A 125 -15.85 -9.56 -7.95
C LYS A 125 -17.31 -9.86 -8.32
N PRO A 126 -18.13 -8.87 -8.68
CA PRO A 126 -19.53 -9.13 -9.03
C PRO A 126 -19.72 -9.99 -10.29
N LEU A 127 -18.79 -9.92 -11.24
CA LEU A 127 -18.83 -10.73 -12.44
C LEU A 127 -18.53 -12.22 -12.13
N LEU A 128 -17.53 -12.45 -11.28
CA LEU A 128 -17.18 -13.79 -10.81
C LEU A 128 -18.31 -14.43 -10.03
N GLU A 129 -18.95 -13.71 -9.13
CA GLU A 129 -20.05 -14.22 -8.32
C GLU A 129 -21.27 -14.57 -9.15
N LYS A 130 -21.58 -13.77 -10.16
CA LYS A 130 -22.79 -13.96 -10.98
C LYS A 130 -22.59 -14.93 -12.14
N TYR A 131 -21.45 -14.90 -12.80
CA TYR A 131 -21.22 -15.61 -14.06
C TYR A 131 -20.07 -16.62 -14.00
N GLY A 132 -19.20 -16.49 -13.01
CA GLY A 132 -17.91 -17.15 -13.02
C GLY A 132 -16.97 -16.55 -14.07
N ALA A 133 -15.69 -16.89 -14.00
CA ALA A 133 -14.73 -16.59 -15.06
C ALA A 133 -13.68 -17.69 -15.16
N LYS A 134 -13.42 -18.15 -16.37
CA LYS A 134 -12.34 -19.11 -16.65
C LYS A 134 -11.02 -18.44 -16.99
N LYS A 135 -11.08 -17.26 -17.59
CA LYS A 135 -9.92 -16.50 -18.05
C LYS A 135 -10.24 -15.02 -18.09
N VAL A 136 -9.29 -14.24 -17.62
CA VAL A 136 -9.32 -12.77 -17.72
C VAL A 136 -8.11 -12.31 -18.52
N MET A 137 -8.33 -11.47 -19.51
CA MET A 137 -7.29 -10.77 -20.24
C MET A 137 -7.53 -9.28 -20.05
N MET A 138 -6.49 -8.57 -19.62
CA MET A 138 -6.58 -7.13 -19.35
C MET A 138 -5.41 -6.40 -19.99
N THR A 139 -5.68 -5.24 -20.54
CA THR A 139 -4.67 -4.24 -20.89
C THR A 139 -4.96 -2.99 -20.08
N SER A 140 -3.97 -2.49 -19.37
CA SER A 140 -4.08 -1.25 -18.59
C SER A 140 -3.17 -0.17 -19.17
N MET A 141 -3.64 1.07 -19.17
CA MET A 141 -2.87 2.26 -19.48
C MET A 141 -2.74 3.08 -18.21
N GLN A 142 -1.51 3.29 -17.75
CA GLN A 142 -1.23 3.93 -16.47
C GLN A 142 -0.57 5.29 -16.69
N ALA A 143 -0.94 6.27 -15.86
CA ALA A 143 -0.27 7.56 -15.85
C ALA A 143 1.15 7.44 -15.24
N ILE A 144 2.07 8.26 -15.71
CA ILE A 144 3.46 8.28 -15.23
C ILE A 144 3.58 8.65 -13.74
N SER A 145 2.57 9.34 -13.19
CA SER A 145 2.51 9.69 -11.76
C SER A 145 2.60 8.49 -10.82
N GLY A 146 2.20 7.30 -11.27
CA GLY A 146 2.33 6.06 -10.49
C GLY A 146 3.77 5.65 -10.19
N GLY A 147 4.74 6.14 -10.95
CA GLY A 147 6.17 5.95 -10.70
C GLY A 147 6.77 6.85 -9.62
N GLY A 148 6.00 7.80 -9.09
CA GLY A 148 6.47 8.77 -8.12
C GLY A 148 7.60 9.68 -8.65
N LYS A 149 8.35 10.29 -7.74
CA LYS A 149 9.46 11.22 -8.09
C LYS A 149 10.63 10.53 -8.80
N SER A 150 10.85 9.25 -8.52
CA SER A 150 11.89 8.44 -9.15
C SER A 150 11.47 7.80 -10.46
N GLY A 151 10.22 8.01 -10.89
CA GLY A 151 9.68 7.51 -12.15
C GLY A 151 10.25 8.22 -13.37
N VAL A 152 9.72 7.85 -14.55
CA VAL A 152 10.12 8.47 -15.81
C VAL A 152 9.72 9.95 -15.83
N SER A 153 10.64 10.82 -16.23
CA SER A 153 10.35 12.24 -16.36
C SER A 153 9.32 12.50 -17.47
N ALA A 154 8.48 13.53 -17.31
CA ALA A 154 7.51 13.91 -18.32
C ALA A 154 8.16 14.18 -19.67
N MET A 155 9.35 14.78 -19.69
CA MET A 155 10.12 15.03 -20.92
C MET A 155 10.53 13.74 -21.64
N GLY A 156 10.83 12.68 -20.87
CA GLY A 156 11.25 11.38 -21.44
C GLY A 156 10.11 10.56 -22.06
N ILE A 157 8.85 10.93 -21.78
CA ILE A 157 7.69 10.19 -22.26
C ILE A 157 6.70 11.02 -23.11
N THR A 158 6.99 12.30 -23.35
CA THR A 158 6.14 13.15 -24.20
C THR A 158 5.92 12.48 -25.55
N ASP A 159 4.64 12.37 -25.97
CA ASP A 159 4.20 11.70 -27.18
C ASP A 159 4.66 10.24 -27.35
N ASN A 160 4.93 9.56 -26.22
CA ASN A 160 5.41 8.19 -26.24
C ASN A 160 4.65 7.30 -25.26
N ILE A 161 4.84 5.99 -25.37
CA ILE A 161 4.30 4.96 -24.49
C ILE A 161 5.44 4.06 -24.02
N ILE A 162 5.52 3.80 -22.73
CA ILE A 162 6.37 2.75 -22.19
C ILE A 162 5.55 1.45 -22.20
N PRO A 163 5.92 0.47 -23.03
CA PRO A 163 5.09 -0.72 -23.25
C PRO A 163 5.14 -1.72 -22.09
N TYR A 164 6.00 -1.51 -21.11
CA TYR A 164 6.23 -2.45 -20.02
C TYR A 164 6.59 -1.75 -18.72
N ILE A 165 5.89 -2.09 -17.63
CA ILE A 165 6.21 -1.67 -16.28
C ILE A 165 6.78 -2.89 -15.53
N PRO A 166 8.03 -2.83 -15.06
CA PRO A 166 8.67 -3.98 -14.41
C PRO A 166 7.86 -4.53 -13.23
N LYS A 167 7.65 -5.84 -13.22
CA LYS A 167 6.93 -6.60 -12.18
C LYS A 167 5.42 -6.29 -12.06
N GLU A 168 4.85 -5.35 -12.82
CA GLU A 168 3.45 -4.94 -12.68
C GLU A 168 2.49 -6.09 -12.99
N GLU A 169 2.66 -6.76 -14.11
CA GLU A 169 1.81 -7.89 -14.52
C GLU A 169 1.80 -9.02 -13.49
N GLY A 170 2.98 -9.34 -12.93
CA GLY A 170 3.13 -10.34 -11.88
C GLY A 170 2.38 -9.95 -10.61
N LYS A 171 2.49 -8.70 -10.17
CA LYS A 171 1.76 -8.16 -9.01
C LYS A 171 0.25 -8.25 -9.23
N VAL A 172 -0.25 -7.72 -10.33
CA VAL A 172 -1.69 -7.72 -10.65
C VAL A 172 -2.25 -9.15 -10.63
N ARG A 173 -1.56 -10.09 -11.25
CA ARG A 173 -1.98 -11.48 -11.29
C ARG A 173 -2.02 -12.12 -9.90
N LEU A 174 -0.97 -11.99 -9.11
CA LEU A 174 -0.88 -12.61 -7.78
C LEU A 174 -1.84 -11.97 -6.78
N GLU A 175 -1.86 -10.63 -6.73
CA GLU A 175 -2.71 -9.91 -5.80
C GLU A 175 -4.19 -10.11 -6.12
N THR A 176 -4.60 -10.08 -7.40
CA THR A 176 -5.99 -10.33 -7.79
C THR A 176 -6.46 -11.72 -7.37
N ARG A 177 -5.65 -12.76 -7.57
CA ARG A 177 -5.97 -14.13 -7.14
C ARG A 177 -6.12 -14.20 -5.63
N LYS A 178 -5.20 -13.60 -4.88
CA LYS A 178 -5.24 -13.56 -3.44
C LYS A 178 -6.48 -12.84 -2.91
N ILE A 179 -6.82 -11.67 -3.47
CA ILE A 179 -7.99 -10.87 -3.06
C ILE A 179 -9.30 -11.59 -3.37
N LEU A 180 -9.42 -12.19 -4.55
CA LEU A 180 -10.63 -12.88 -4.99
C LEU A 180 -10.69 -14.37 -4.57
N GLY A 181 -9.64 -14.87 -3.94
CA GLY A 181 -9.56 -16.19 -3.36
C GLY A 181 -10.46 -16.33 -2.12
N LYS A 182 -10.75 -17.54 -1.72
CA LYS A 182 -11.60 -17.85 -0.56
C LYS A 182 -10.75 -18.16 0.66
N LEU A 183 -11.13 -17.61 1.79
CA LEU A 183 -10.53 -17.98 3.07
C LEU A 183 -11.02 -19.37 3.49
N LYS A 184 -10.11 -20.31 3.70
CA LYS A 184 -10.39 -21.64 4.19
C LYS A 184 -9.28 -22.11 5.12
N ASP A 185 -9.65 -22.57 6.31
CA ASP A 185 -8.72 -23.12 7.32
C ASP A 185 -7.52 -22.17 7.61
N GLY A 186 -7.80 -20.85 7.69
CA GLY A 186 -6.79 -19.83 7.98
C GLY A 186 -5.82 -19.53 6.83
N LYS A 187 -6.16 -19.94 5.59
CA LYS A 187 -5.39 -19.66 4.38
C LYS A 187 -6.30 -19.19 3.25
N ILE A 188 -5.75 -18.36 2.37
CA ILE A 188 -6.44 -17.96 1.14
C ILE A 188 -6.15 -19.02 0.07
N ILE A 189 -7.21 -19.56 -0.50
CA ILE A 189 -7.17 -20.52 -1.62
C ILE A 189 -7.68 -19.78 -2.86
N ASP A 190 -6.87 -19.73 -3.92
CA ASP A 190 -7.21 -19.11 -5.21
C ASP A 190 -8.07 -20.05 -6.08
#